data_2a5256154de81971d204313264dfade8
#
_entry.id   2a5256154de81971d204313264dfade8
#
_cell.length_a   1.000
_cell.length_b   1.000
_cell.length_c   1.000
_cell.angle_alpha   90.00
_cell.angle_beta   90.00
_cell.angle_gamma   90.00
#
_symmetry.space_group_name_H-M   'P 1'
#
loop_
_entity.id
_entity.type
_entity.pdbx_description
1 polymer ?
#
loop_
_entity_poly.entity_id
_entity_poly.type
_entity_poly.pdbx_seq_one_letter_code
_entity_poly.pdbx_strand_id
1 'polypeptide(L)'
;MGREYLLLRTDEGIGDESDADCDPPWWQEEVAIRIRPEVTGERELELHLHEAAHILDWHIDEEVIQQWGGQVAHLLYNLLGYRRTQE
;
A
#
# COMPACT_ATOMS: atom_id res chain seq x y z
N MET A 1 -3.84 -19.08 9.66
CA MET A 1 -3.30 -18.71 8.81
C MET A 1 -3.81 -17.68 7.94
N GLY A 2 -3.21 -17.26 7.17
CA GLY A 2 -3.39 -16.12 6.56
C GLY A 2 -4.53 -15.86 5.71
N ARG A 3 -4.78 -14.63 5.57
CA ARG A 3 -5.73 -14.08 4.65
C ARG A 3 -4.98 -13.81 3.36
N GLU A 4 -5.66 -13.88 2.26
CA GLU A 4 -5.04 -13.56 0.99
C GLU A 4 -5.09 -12.06 0.73
N TYR A 5 -4.01 -11.53 0.17
CA TYR A 5 -3.93 -10.13 -0.20
C TYR A 5 -3.73 -10.04 -1.71
N LEU A 6 -4.50 -9.15 -2.33
CA LEU A 6 -4.34 -8.85 -3.75
C LEU A 6 -3.72 -7.48 -3.91
N LEU A 7 -2.69 -7.39 -4.72
CA LEU A 7 -2.08 -6.11 -5.06
C LEU A 7 -2.50 -5.76 -6.47
N LEU A 8 -3.34 -4.74 -6.61
CA LEU A 8 -3.91 -4.37 -7.90
C LEU A 8 -3.41 -3.01 -8.36
N ARG A 9 -3.06 -2.91 -9.61
CA ARG A 9 -2.73 -1.63 -10.23
C ARG A 9 -3.91 -1.25 -11.09
N THR A 10 -4.75 -0.36 -10.56
CA THR A 10 -6.02 -0.03 -11.20
C THR A 10 -6.51 1.32 -10.75
N ASP A 11 -7.31 1.98 -11.59
CA ASP A 11 -8.00 3.20 -11.19
C ASP A 11 -9.39 2.89 -10.62
N GLU A 12 -9.85 1.67 -10.76
CA GLU A 12 -11.19 1.30 -10.32
C GLU A 12 -11.25 1.22 -8.79
N GLY A 13 -12.27 1.81 -8.22
CA GLY A 13 -12.53 1.72 -6.79
C GLY A 13 -11.74 2.69 -5.94
N ILE A 14 -10.83 3.47 -6.54
CA ILE A 14 -10.05 4.45 -5.79
C ILE A 14 -10.72 5.81 -5.92
N GLY A 15 -10.87 6.52 -4.81
CA GLY A 15 -11.46 7.85 -4.81
C GLY A 15 -10.65 8.82 -5.63
N ASP A 16 -11.33 9.86 -6.16
CA ASP A 16 -10.70 10.80 -7.10
C ASP A 16 -9.47 11.50 -6.53
N GLU A 17 -9.43 11.70 -5.23
CA GLU A 17 -8.32 12.45 -4.63
C GLU A 17 -7.27 11.55 -4.00
N SER A 18 -7.36 10.25 -4.24
CA SER A 18 -6.42 9.30 -3.67
C SER A 18 -5.61 8.60 -4.73
N ASP A 19 -4.39 8.21 -4.39
CA ASP A 19 -3.54 7.42 -5.28
C ASP A 19 -3.65 5.94 -4.98
N ALA A 20 -4.20 5.57 -3.82
CA ALA A 20 -4.30 4.18 -3.40
C ALA A 20 -5.40 4.02 -2.37
N ASP A 21 -5.87 2.79 -2.20
CA ASP A 21 -6.74 2.44 -1.07
C ASP A 21 -6.63 0.94 -0.79
N CYS A 22 -7.32 0.48 0.25
CA CYS A 22 -7.38 -0.94 0.56
C CYS A 22 -8.75 -1.28 1.15
N ASP A 23 -9.09 -2.57 1.07
CA ASP A 23 -10.30 -3.08 1.69
C ASP A 23 -10.13 -3.19 3.20
N PRO A 24 -11.20 -3.01 3.98
CA PRO A 24 -11.12 -3.25 5.42
C PRO A 24 -10.76 -4.71 5.71
N PRO A 25 -9.92 -4.98 6.70
CA PRO A 25 -9.42 -6.33 6.93
C PRO A 25 -10.50 -7.33 7.40
N TRP A 26 -11.63 -6.83 7.88
CA TRP A 26 -12.72 -7.71 8.32
C TRP A 26 -13.77 -7.96 7.25
N TRP A 27 -13.58 -7.35 6.07
CA TRP A 27 -14.62 -7.32 5.06
C TRP A 27 -14.83 -8.68 4.38
N GLN A 28 -13.75 -9.37 4.08
CA GLN A 28 -13.83 -10.67 3.41
C GLN A 28 -12.50 -11.38 3.55
N GLU A 29 -12.44 -12.63 3.09
CA GLU A 29 -11.21 -13.40 3.19
C GLU A 29 -10.09 -12.81 2.36
N GLU A 30 -10.44 -12.24 1.21
CA GLU A 30 -9.45 -11.64 0.33
C GLU A 30 -9.52 -10.13 0.47
N VAL A 31 -8.39 -9.52 0.71
CA VAL A 31 -8.30 -8.08 0.92
C VAL A 31 -7.43 -7.50 -0.20
N ALA A 32 -7.96 -6.48 -0.88
CA ALA A 32 -7.23 -5.85 -1.98
C ALA A 32 -6.59 -4.54 -1.53
N ILE A 33 -5.37 -4.33 -2.01
CA ILE A 33 -4.71 -3.04 -1.99
C ILE A 33 -4.68 -2.57 -3.44
N ARG A 34 -5.23 -1.38 -3.70
CA ARG A 34 -5.32 -0.82 -5.04
C ARG A 34 -4.43 0.40 -5.13
N ILE A 35 -3.61 0.46 -6.16
CA ILE A 35 -2.73 1.60 -6.41
C ILE A 35 -2.89 1.99 -7.86
N ARG A 36 -2.99 3.30 -8.12
CA ARG A 36 -3.15 3.77 -9.49
C ARG A 36 -1.97 3.35 -10.37
N PRO A 37 -2.22 2.95 -11.61
CA PRO A 37 -1.17 2.39 -12.47
C PRO A 37 -0.02 3.36 -12.75
N GLU A 38 -0.28 4.66 -12.76
CA GLU A 38 0.76 5.64 -13.04
C GLU A 38 1.73 5.86 -11.88
N VAL A 39 1.39 5.38 -10.67
CA VAL A 39 2.28 5.52 -9.52
C VAL A 39 3.35 4.44 -9.59
N THR A 40 4.61 4.85 -9.57
CA THR A 40 5.72 3.93 -9.69
C THR A 40 6.84 4.32 -8.73
N GLY A 41 7.88 3.49 -8.66
CA GLY A 41 9.09 3.78 -7.92
C GLY A 41 8.88 3.80 -6.41
N GLU A 42 9.59 4.71 -5.77
CA GLU A 42 9.54 4.82 -4.32
C GLU A 42 8.13 5.13 -3.81
N ARG A 43 7.40 5.96 -4.57
CA ARG A 43 6.03 6.31 -4.19
C ARG A 43 5.11 5.09 -4.18
N GLU A 44 5.27 4.21 -5.16
CA GLU A 44 4.50 2.96 -5.20
C GLU A 44 4.77 2.12 -3.96
N LEU A 45 6.04 1.99 -3.58
CA LEU A 45 6.42 1.24 -2.40
C LEU A 45 5.84 1.88 -1.14
N GLU A 46 5.93 3.20 -1.05
CA GLU A 46 5.37 3.94 0.09
C GLU A 46 3.87 3.66 0.24
N LEU A 47 3.14 3.68 -0.88
CA LEU A 47 1.70 3.44 -0.83
C LEU A 47 1.36 2.01 -0.44
N HIS A 48 2.14 1.03 -0.92
CA HIS A 48 1.94 -0.35 -0.48
C HIS A 48 2.10 -0.48 1.03
N LEU A 49 3.15 0.14 1.58
CA LEU A 49 3.40 0.09 3.02
C LEU A 49 2.28 0.79 3.79
N HIS A 50 1.80 1.91 3.26
CA HIS A 50 0.73 2.68 3.87
C HIS A 50 -0.55 1.85 3.99
N GLU A 51 -0.97 1.24 2.86
CA GLU A 51 -2.20 0.46 2.86
C GLU A 51 -2.04 -0.83 3.66
N ALA A 52 -0.87 -1.45 3.61
CA ALA A 52 -0.60 -2.65 4.41
C ALA A 52 -0.68 -2.33 5.91
N ALA A 53 -0.21 -1.16 6.32
CA ALA A 53 -0.29 -0.76 7.72
C ALA A 53 -1.75 -0.63 8.17
N HIS A 54 -2.62 -0.08 7.31
CA HIS A 54 -4.05 0.00 7.62
C HIS A 54 -4.66 -1.39 7.79
N ILE A 55 -4.26 -2.34 6.96
CA ILE A 55 -4.79 -3.70 7.05
C ILE A 55 -4.35 -4.36 8.35
N LEU A 56 -3.10 -4.14 8.75
CA LEU A 56 -2.56 -4.75 9.95
C LEU A 56 -3.14 -4.14 11.21
N ASP A 57 -3.41 -2.85 11.19
CA ASP A 57 -4.02 -2.16 12.31
C ASP A 57 -4.91 -1.03 11.77
N TRP A 58 -6.18 -1.35 11.58
CA TRP A 58 -7.13 -0.44 10.95
C TRP A 58 -7.28 0.88 11.71
N HIS A 59 -7.00 0.87 12.99
CA HIS A 59 -7.19 2.07 13.82
C HIS A 59 -5.92 2.88 14.03
N ILE A 60 -4.82 2.51 13.39
CA ILE A 60 -3.58 3.27 13.54
C ILE A 60 -3.75 4.67 12.96
N ASP A 61 -3.13 5.64 13.61
CA ASP A 61 -3.21 7.04 13.23
C ASP A 61 -2.62 7.28 11.83
N GLU A 62 -3.37 7.96 10.98
CA GLU A 62 -2.95 8.23 9.61
C GLU A 62 -1.63 9.02 9.55
N GLU A 63 -1.43 9.98 10.44
CA GLU A 63 -0.19 10.75 10.46
C GLU A 63 1.01 9.88 10.78
N VAL A 64 0.84 8.93 11.70
CA VAL A 64 1.91 8.00 12.04
C VAL A 64 2.27 7.15 10.84
N ILE A 65 1.25 6.64 10.14
CA ILE A 65 1.49 5.82 8.94
C ILE A 65 2.23 6.63 7.88
N GLN A 66 1.82 7.88 7.65
CA GLN A 66 2.46 8.69 6.62
C GLN A 66 3.93 8.94 6.91
N GLN A 67 4.26 9.28 8.15
CA GLN A 67 5.65 9.53 8.53
C GLN A 67 6.48 8.26 8.43
N TRP A 68 5.95 7.19 8.98
CA TRP A 68 6.63 5.91 9.01
C TRP A 68 6.81 5.34 7.59
N GLY A 69 5.74 5.36 6.80
CA GLY A 69 5.75 4.77 5.48
C GLY A 69 6.75 5.42 4.54
N GLY A 70 6.81 6.76 4.58
CA GLY A 70 7.75 7.47 3.74
C GLY A 70 9.20 7.14 4.08
N GLN A 71 9.51 7.07 5.37
CA GLN A 71 10.87 6.76 5.80
C GLN A 71 11.26 5.33 5.48
N VAL A 72 10.36 4.38 5.72
CA VAL A 72 10.63 2.98 5.42
C VAL A 72 10.77 2.77 3.92
N ALA A 73 9.91 3.41 3.13
CA ALA A 73 10.00 3.30 1.68
C ALA A 73 11.33 3.84 1.16
N HIS A 74 11.78 4.98 1.71
CA HIS A 74 13.05 5.56 1.32
C HIS A 74 14.20 4.60 1.61
N LEU A 75 14.20 4.02 2.82
CA LEU A 75 15.23 3.07 3.20
C LEU A 75 15.24 1.86 2.28
N LEU A 76 14.08 1.26 2.08
CA LEU A 76 14.00 0.04 1.28
C LEU A 76 14.32 0.30 -0.18
N TYR A 77 13.78 1.36 -0.75
CA TYR A 77 13.94 1.62 -2.17
C TYR A 77 15.34 2.12 -2.52
N ASN A 78 15.84 3.10 -1.77
CA ASN A 78 17.10 3.76 -2.12
C ASN A 78 18.33 3.12 -1.52
N LEU A 79 18.25 2.68 -0.28
CA LEU A 79 19.44 2.16 0.41
C LEU A 79 19.59 0.66 0.26
N LEU A 80 18.49 -0.07 0.23
CA LEU A 80 18.53 -1.52 0.12
C LEU A 80 18.16 -2.03 -1.28
N GLY A 81 17.71 -1.15 -2.15
CA GLY A 81 17.53 -1.51 -3.56
C GLY A 81 16.27 -2.30 -3.89
N TYR A 82 15.27 -2.31 -3.02
CA TYR A 82 14.05 -3.06 -3.31
C TYR A 82 13.31 -2.47 -4.50
N ARG A 83 12.84 -3.33 -5.37
CA ARG A 83 12.08 -2.96 -6.57
C ARG A 83 10.93 -3.92 -6.75
N ARG A 84 9.89 -3.44 -7.41
CA ARG A 84 8.77 -4.30 -7.78
C ARG A 84 9.26 -5.32 -8.80
N THR A 85 8.80 -6.56 -8.62
CA THR A 85 9.15 -7.62 -9.55
C THR A 85 8.57 -7.31 -10.93
N GLN A 86 9.39 -7.46 -11.95
CA GLN A 86 8.98 -7.31 -13.33
C GLN A 86 8.36 -8.61 -13.81
N GLU A 87 7.32 -8.49 -14.63
CA GLU A 87 6.69 -9.68 -15.20
C GLU A 87 7.00 -9.86 -16.65
#